data_1d8e0f90ce380b20553949d72509461f
#
_entry.id   1d8e0f90ce380b20553949d72509461f
#
_cell.length_a   1.000
_cell.length_b   1.000
_cell.length_c   1.000
_cell.angle_alpha   90.00
_cell.angle_beta   90.00
_cell.angle_gamma   90.00
#
_symmetry.space_group_name_H-M   'P 1'
#
loop_
_entity.id
_entity.type
_entity.pdbx_description
1 polymer ?
#
loop_
_entity_poly.entity_id
_entity_poly.type
_entity_poly.pdbx_seq_one_letter_code
_entity_poly.pdbx_strand_id
1 'polypeptide(L)' 'VAQGSSTYGCRKELFEHRKAVVEEEIKALEKSHAMLEFKCWYYETAMKDGTEDNIRAMLPDKLPAEIQKLYDKAHS' A
#
# COMPACT_ATOMS: atom_id res chain seq x y z
N VAL A 1 -4.77 34.44 -28.14
CA VAL A 1 -5.47 33.52 -29.00
C VAL A 1 -6.42 32.68 -28.15
N ALA A 2 -7.70 32.82 -28.44
CA ALA A 2 -8.77 32.12 -27.69
C ALA A 2 -8.62 30.59 -27.70
N GLN A 3 -8.17 30.03 -28.80
CA GLN A 3 -7.92 28.59 -28.93
C GLN A 3 -6.83 28.09 -27.99
N GLY A 4 -5.82 28.91 -27.72
CA GLY A 4 -4.78 28.56 -26.76
C GLY A 4 -5.31 28.35 -25.35
N SER A 5 -6.21 29.23 -24.90
CA SER A 5 -6.86 29.10 -23.58
C SER A 5 -7.70 27.83 -23.49
N SER A 6 -8.47 27.52 -24.51
CA SER A 6 -9.27 26.30 -24.55
C SER A 6 -8.41 25.04 -24.52
N THR A 7 -7.29 25.07 -25.22
CA THR A 7 -6.32 23.97 -25.23
C THR A 7 -5.73 23.74 -23.86
N TYR A 8 -5.40 24.81 -23.15
CA TYR A 8 -4.85 24.69 -21.79
C TYR A 8 -5.86 24.07 -20.82
N GLY A 9 -7.13 24.43 -20.91
CA GLY A 9 -8.18 23.83 -20.11
C GLY A 9 -8.33 22.34 -20.35
N CYS A 10 -8.34 21.92 -21.60
CA CYS A 10 -8.40 20.50 -21.96
C CYS A 10 -7.21 19.71 -21.48
N ARG A 11 -6.03 20.30 -21.60
CA ARG A 11 -4.79 19.66 -21.11
C ARG A 11 -4.81 19.50 -19.60
N LYS A 12 -5.28 20.51 -18.89
CA LYS A 12 -5.42 20.45 -17.43
C LYS A 12 -6.33 19.30 -17.01
N GLU A 13 -7.46 19.14 -17.64
CA GLU A 13 -8.40 18.05 -17.37
C GLU A 13 -7.79 16.69 -17.64
N LEU A 14 -7.06 16.53 -18.73
CA LEU A 14 -6.36 15.29 -19.04
C LEU A 14 -5.34 14.93 -17.96
N PHE A 15 -4.55 15.89 -17.51
CA PHE A 15 -3.54 15.65 -16.49
C PHE A 15 -4.18 15.38 -15.11
N GLU A 16 -5.27 16.06 -14.79
CA GLU A 16 -6.02 15.79 -13.55
C GLU A 16 -6.56 14.36 -13.54
N HIS A 17 -7.13 13.93 -14.65
CA HIS A 17 -7.62 12.55 -14.79
C HIS A 17 -6.49 11.54 -14.63
N ARG A 18 -5.37 11.79 -15.30
CA ARG A 18 -4.20 10.94 -15.23
C ARG A 18 -3.60 10.89 -13.83
N LYS A 19 -3.57 12.02 -13.16
CA LYS A 19 -3.13 12.12 -11.77
C LYS A 19 -3.99 11.24 -10.86
N ALA A 20 -5.31 11.28 -11.02
CA ALA A 20 -6.22 10.45 -10.24
C ALA A 20 -5.98 8.96 -10.46
N VAL A 21 -5.77 8.54 -11.71
CA VAL A 21 -5.45 7.14 -12.04
C VAL A 21 -4.14 6.71 -11.38
N VAL A 22 -3.11 7.54 -11.48
CA VAL A 22 -1.80 7.25 -10.89
C VAL A 22 -1.90 7.17 -9.37
N GLU A 23 -2.67 8.06 -8.73
CA GLU A 23 -2.89 8.02 -7.28
C GLU A 23 -3.52 6.71 -6.84
N GLU A 24 -4.45 6.17 -7.61
CA GLU A 24 -5.04 4.86 -7.32
C GLU A 24 -4.03 3.73 -7.49
N GLU A 25 -3.20 3.81 -8.51
CA GLU A 25 -2.12 2.84 -8.72
C GLU A 25 -1.10 2.87 -7.56
N ILE A 26 -0.76 4.06 -7.09
CA ILE A 26 0.13 4.22 -5.93
C ILE A 26 -0.48 3.57 -4.70
N LYS A 27 -1.77 3.78 -4.43
CA LYS A 27 -2.45 3.15 -3.30
C LYS A 27 -2.40 1.63 -3.38
N ALA A 28 -2.64 1.08 -4.56
CA ALA A 28 -2.58 -0.37 -4.78
C ALA A 28 -1.17 -0.90 -4.55
N LEU A 29 -0.15 -0.19 -5.04
CA LEU A 29 1.25 -0.57 -4.84
C LEU A 29 1.67 -0.45 -3.39
N GLU A 30 1.22 0.58 -2.67
CA GLU A 30 1.49 0.73 -1.24
C GLU A 30 0.91 -0.43 -0.44
N LYS A 31 -0.29 -0.87 -0.77
CA LYS A 31 -0.92 -2.04 -0.16
C LYS A 31 -0.09 -3.29 -0.40
N SER A 32 0.33 -3.52 -1.64
CA SER A 32 1.16 -4.66 -2.00
C SER A 32 2.50 -4.61 -1.29
N HIS A 33 3.11 -3.44 -1.22
CA HIS A 33 4.37 -3.23 -0.52
C HIS A 33 4.25 -3.57 0.98
N ALA A 34 3.18 -3.08 1.62
CA ALA A 34 2.92 -3.38 3.02
C ALA A 34 2.74 -4.88 3.26
N MET A 35 2.02 -5.57 2.37
CA MET A 35 1.84 -7.01 2.45
C MET A 35 3.17 -7.76 2.32
N LEU A 36 4.03 -7.33 1.40
CA LEU A 36 5.34 -7.96 1.21
C LEU A 36 6.24 -7.74 2.42
N GLU A 37 6.26 -6.54 2.99
CA GLU A 37 7.01 -6.26 4.21
C GLU A 37 6.51 -7.11 5.37
N PHE A 38 5.20 -7.25 5.52
CA PHE A 38 4.59 -8.11 6.53
C PHE A 38 5.05 -9.55 6.35
N LYS A 39 5.02 -10.07 5.14
CA LYS A 39 5.45 -11.44 4.84
C LYS A 39 6.93 -11.65 5.13
N CYS A 40 7.77 -10.68 4.82
CA CYS A 40 9.20 -10.77 5.15
C CYS A 40 9.40 -10.88 6.66
N TRP A 41 8.74 -10.03 7.43
CA TRP A 41 8.78 -10.11 8.89
C TRP A 41 8.25 -11.45 9.39
N TYR A 42 7.15 -11.91 8.81
CA TYR A 42 6.50 -13.17 9.19
C TYR A 42 7.47 -14.35 9.09
N TYR A 43 8.11 -14.50 7.95
CA TYR A 43 9.02 -15.60 7.73
C TYR A 43 10.34 -15.47 8.49
N GLU A 44 10.84 -14.27 8.64
CA GLU A 44 12.02 -14.03 9.48
C GLU A 44 11.76 -14.44 10.93
N THR A 45 10.62 -14.06 11.45
CA THR A 45 10.22 -14.41 12.83
C THR A 45 9.99 -15.91 12.96
N ALA A 46 9.34 -16.53 11.99
CA ALA A 46 9.11 -17.97 11.96
C ALA A 46 10.43 -18.74 11.95
N MET A 47 11.42 -18.25 11.21
CA MET A 47 12.75 -18.86 11.17
C MET A 47 13.46 -18.77 12.52
N LYS A 48 13.35 -17.65 13.21
CA LYS A 48 13.95 -17.46 14.53
C LYS A 48 13.31 -18.37 15.57
N ASP A 49 11.99 -18.46 15.54
CA ASP A 49 11.22 -19.23 16.52
C ASP A 49 11.16 -20.72 16.18
N GLY A 50 11.47 -21.08 14.95
CA GLY A 50 11.36 -22.45 14.45
C GLY A 50 9.93 -22.91 14.20
N THR A 51 8.93 -22.01 14.38
CA THR A 51 7.51 -22.30 14.18
C THR A 51 6.74 -21.04 13.87
N GLU A 52 5.61 -21.18 13.20
CA GLU A 52 4.68 -20.10 12.89
C GLU A 52 3.62 -19.90 13.99
N ASP A 53 3.56 -20.77 14.97
CA ASP A 53 2.49 -20.79 15.98
C ASP A 53 2.41 -19.48 16.77
N ASN A 54 3.54 -18.93 17.16
CA ASN A 54 3.59 -17.66 17.91
C ASN A 54 3.02 -16.51 17.10
N ILE A 55 3.32 -16.46 15.80
CA ILE A 55 2.84 -15.41 14.92
C ILE A 55 1.34 -15.55 14.69
N ARG A 56 0.86 -16.75 14.50
CA ARG A 56 -0.57 -17.03 14.34
C ARG A 56 -1.36 -16.63 15.59
N ALA A 57 -0.77 -16.82 16.76
CA ALA A 57 -1.37 -16.40 18.02
C ALA A 57 -1.47 -14.89 18.16
N MET A 58 -0.57 -14.12 17.50
CA MET A 58 -0.58 -12.67 17.49
C MET A 58 -1.57 -12.07 16.49
N LEU A 59 -1.98 -12.83 15.49
CA LEU A 59 -2.94 -12.35 14.48
C LEU A 59 -4.37 -12.37 15.04
N PRO A 60 -5.22 -11.43 14.63
CA PRO A 60 -4.93 -10.27 13.78
C PRO A 60 -4.52 -9.00 14.55
N ASP A 61 -4.67 -8.95 15.87
CA ASP A 61 -4.63 -7.72 16.66
C ASP A 61 -3.43 -7.57 17.60
N LYS A 62 -2.66 -8.63 17.79
CA LYS A 62 -1.59 -8.67 18.80
C LYS A 62 -0.18 -8.53 18.22
N LEU A 63 -0.08 -8.04 16.99
CA LEU A 63 1.20 -7.83 16.33
C LEU A 63 1.94 -6.64 16.94
N PRO A 64 3.29 -6.60 16.86
CA PRO A 64 4.03 -5.38 17.20
C PRO A 64 3.47 -4.17 16.46
N ALA A 65 3.55 -2.99 17.08
CA ALA A 65 2.89 -1.79 16.56
C ALA A 65 3.23 -1.49 15.11
N GLU A 66 4.51 -1.59 14.73
CA GLU A 66 4.95 -1.34 13.36
C GLU A 66 4.40 -2.37 12.38
N ILE A 67 4.38 -3.61 12.79
CA ILE A 67 3.88 -4.72 11.97
C ILE A 67 2.36 -4.68 11.88
N GLN A 68 1.70 -4.28 12.97
CA GLN A 68 0.26 -4.10 12.97
C GLN A 68 -0.17 -3.04 11.94
N LYS A 69 0.59 -1.95 11.83
CA LYS A 69 0.35 -0.92 10.82
C LYS A 69 0.45 -1.48 9.40
N LEU A 70 1.45 -2.32 9.14
CA LEU A 70 1.63 -2.97 7.84
C LEU A 70 0.46 -3.89 7.52
N TYR A 71 0.06 -4.68 8.50
CA TYR A 71 -1.05 -5.60 8.35
C TYR A 71 -2.35 -4.85 8.05
N ASP A 72 -2.65 -3.82 8.83
CA ASP A 72 -3.86 -3.01 8.65
C ASP A 72 -3.87 -2.31 7.29
N LYS A 73 -2.74 -1.75 6.88
CA LYS A 73 -2.59 -1.10 5.57
C LYS A 73 -2.82 -2.09 4.43
N ALA A 74 -2.31 -3.30 4.55
CA ALA A 74 -2.47 -4.33 3.54
C ALA A 74 -3.92 -4.81 3.41
N HIS A 75 -4.69 -4.73 4.48
CA HIS A 75 -6.08 -5.17 4.53
C HIS A 75 -7.11 -4.03 4.50
N SER A 76 -6.65 -2.80 4.38
CA SER A 76 -7.55 -1.64 4.34
C SER A 76 -8.26 -1.46 2.99
#